data_9488005b7424dd51c7c3362e8c2ed673
#
_entry.id   9488005b7424dd51c7c3362e8c2ed673
#
_cell.length_a   1.000
_cell.length_b   1.000
_cell.length_c   1.000
_cell.angle_alpha   90.00
_cell.angle_beta   90.00
_cell.angle_gamma   90.00
#
_symmetry.space_group_name_H-M   'P 1'
#
loop_
_entity.id
_entity.type
_entity.pdbx_description
1 polymer ?
#
loop_
_entity_poly.entity_id
_entity_poly.type
_entity_poly.pdbx_seq_one_letter_code
_entity_poly.pdbx_strand_id
1 'polypeptide(L)'
;MEKNIFWWTFSKRTAICFTVMLFMFFSCILRVAVAATTNYEEIRKERNSYKITIGKVRGTIYDHNKVPITNNERKKIAAVSPTEKAISAIKSSLKEEEFNEISEDLYNGKPVICEINKDIECDGITTSYIYENSDNIPSIHIIGYTDGENKGINGIEKAYNDILYSDKEVKAYFESDGLGNILEGSEPIIDDYTSIIANGVVTTLDINIQNIAQKAALNIEKGAVVVAEAKTGKIRASVSMPYFNSEKIENYLKDDTSPLLNRAINAYNVGSIFKPCVAIAGIENAVSNYYYFCSGKEKIADRFFNCHKRDGHKFMTINTALANSCNTFFYNYAKKIGGDKIYNTASALNFGNDFNICKGITVNSGTIPNKEMLKNSGHLANFSIGQGKITLSPISMLTLYCSIASDGAYYLPSIVEGTLIDGKFEKYDTGKRTRVMTESTSKILREYLKSVIEIGTGKDAKPKMVSAGGKTATAQTGVFKNGEEISQGWFCGFFPNEEPEYVVIIFSEDIKKQSKTCNQLFSIIADEITSLNN
;
A
#
# COMPACT_ATOMS: atom_id res chain seq x y z
N MET A 1 11.50 -96.28 22.18
CA MET A 1 10.89 -95.34 21.21
C MET A 1 10.09 -94.24 21.95
N GLU A 2 9.35 -94.51 22.99
CA GLU A 2 8.51 -93.53 23.72
C GLU A 2 9.26 -92.34 24.39
N LYS A 3 10.46 -92.53 24.93
CA LYS A 3 11.25 -91.46 25.56
C LYS A 3 11.67 -90.35 24.56
N ASN A 4 11.98 -90.75 23.32
CA ASN A 4 12.40 -89.76 22.30
C ASN A 4 11.23 -88.94 21.77
N ILE A 5 10.02 -89.46 21.76
CA ILE A 5 8.80 -88.79 21.34
C ILE A 5 8.38 -87.73 22.41
N PHE A 6 8.54 -88.09 23.70
CA PHE A 6 8.26 -87.14 24.83
C PHE A 6 9.18 -85.96 24.79
N TRP A 7 10.49 -86.14 24.65
CA TRP A 7 11.46 -85.01 24.59
C TRP A 7 11.28 -84.19 23.32
N TRP A 8 10.88 -84.77 22.20
CA TRP A 8 10.66 -84.01 20.98
C TRP A 8 9.39 -83.16 21.05
N THR A 9 8.31 -83.69 21.63
CA THR A 9 7.08 -82.89 21.89
C THR A 9 7.25 -81.87 22.96
N PHE A 10 8.02 -82.11 23.97
CA PHE A 10 8.36 -81.11 25.03
C PHE A 10 9.21 -80.01 24.44
N SER A 11 10.21 -80.26 23.66
CA SER A 11 11.03 -79.27 23.00
C SER A 11 10.26 -78.36 22.03
N LYS A 12 9.30 -78.96 21.27
CA LYS A 12 8.43 -78.14 20.43
C LYS A 12 7.48 -77.23 21.21
N ARG A 13 6.90 -77.74 22.27
CA ARG A 13 6.03 -76.91 23.16
C ARG A 13 6.80 -75.75 23.83
N THR A 14 7.99 -76.01 24.32
CA THR A 14 8.86 -74.98 24.88
C THR A 14 9.29 -73.95 23.82
N ALA A 15 9.60 -74.41 22.59
CA ALA A 15 9.91 -73.53 21.49
C ALA A 15 8.72 -72.63 21.11
N ILE A 16 7.49 -73.21 21.04
CA ILE A 16 6.27 -72.45 20.79
C ILE A 16 6.00 -71.43 21.90
N CYS A 17 6.10 -71.82 23.18
CA CYS A 17 5.95 -70.89 24.32
C CYS A 17 6.96 -69.75 24.26
N PHE A 18 8.21 -70.06 23.94
CA PHE A 18 9.27 -69.07 23.82
C PHE A 18 9.01 -68.09 22.65
N THR A 19 8.55 -68.61 21.49
CA THR A 19 8.18 -67.79 20.34
C THR A 19 7.01 -66.86 20.66
N VAL A 20 5.98 -67.33 21.35
CA VAL A 20 4.83 -66.51 21.79
C VAL A 20 5.29 -65.44 22.75
N MET A 21 6.19 -65.76 23.71
CA MET A 21 6.71 -64.81 24.65
C MET A 21 7.58 -63.72 24.00
N LEU A 22 8.42 -64.08 23.00
CA LEU A 22 9.18 -63.16 22.19
C LEU A 22 8.24 -62.25 21.38
N PHE A 23 7.19 -62.79 20.81
CA PHE A 23 6.19 -61.99 20.07
C PHE A 23 5.45 -61.02 20.96
N MET A 24 5.05 -61.43 22.18
CA MET A 24 4.47 -60.51 23.16
C MET A 24 5.47 -59.42 23.58
N PHE A 25 6.72 -59.77 23.81
CA PHE A 25 7.76 -58.80 24.19
C PHE A 25 8.02 -57.80 23.05
N PHE A 26 8.10 -58.29 21.83
CA PHE A 26 8.24 -57.44 20.64
C PHE A 26 7.02 -56.50 20.43
N SER A 27 5.81 -57.02 20.64
CA SER A 27 4.58 -56.25 20.63
C SER A 27 4.55 -55.16 21.70
N CYS A 28 5.05 -55.42 22.90
CA CYS A 28 5.22 -54.42 23.96
C CYS A 28 6.25 -53.35 23.60
N ILE A 29 7.42 -53.75 23.08
CA ILE A 29 8.45 -52.81 22.61
C ILE A 29 7.89 -51.94 21.48
N LEU A 30 7.17 -52.51 20.53
CA LEU A 30 6.56 -51.76 19.43
C LEU A 30 5.51 -50.75 19.94
N ARG A 31 4.70 -51.15 20.92
CA ARG A 31 3.73 -50.22 21.54
C ARG A 31 4.43 -49.08 22.28
N VAL A 32 5.49 -49.36 23.02
CA VAL A 32 6.28 -48.35 23.69
C VAL A 32 6.96 -47.41 22.68
N ALA A 33 7.54 -47.97 21.61
CA ALA A 33 8.12 -47.17 20.54
C ALA A 33 7.09 -46.24 19.84
N VAL A 34 5.92 -46.77 19.53
CA VAL A 34 4.82 -45.98 18.98
C VAL A 34 4.39 -44.89 19.98
N ALA A 35 4.23 -45.23 21.26
CA ALA A 35 3.86 -44.23 22.26
C ALA A 35 4.94 -43.16 22.42
N ALA A 36 6.24 -43.53 22.35
CA ALA A 36 7.34 -42.55 22.44
C ALA A 36 7.46 -41.62 21.22
N THR A 37 6.96 -42.04 20.06
CA THR A 37 6.96 -41.24 18.82
C THR A 37 5.64 -40.50 18.58
N THR A 38 4.62 -40.76 19.39
CA THR A 38 3.32 -40.12 19.25
C THR A 38 3.37 -38.70 19.81
N ASN A 39 2.91 -37.71 19.05
CA ASN A 39 2.81 -36.33 19.51
C ASN A 39 1.67 -36.20 20.54
N TYR A 40 2.02 -36.25 21.81
CA TYR A 40 1.03 -36.21 22.90
C TYR A 40 0.24 -34.91 22.92
N GLU A 41 0.79 -33.81 22.44
CA GLU A 41 0.08 -32.54 22.36
C GLU A 41 -1.11 -32.60 21.40
N GLU A 42 -0.96 -33.24 20.24
CA GLU A 42 -2.09 -33.43 19.31
C GLU A 42 -3.19 -34.29 19.94
N ILE A 43 -2.82 -35.37 20.65
CA ILE A 43 -3.81 -36.22 21.32
C ILE A 43 -4.53 -35.45 22.44
N ARG A 44 -3.84 -34.60 23.19
CA ARG A 44 -4.44 -33.75 24.22
C ARG A 44 -5.41 -32.74 23.60
N LYS A 45 -5.08 -32.15 22.46
CA LYS A 45 -5.94 -31.23 21.72
C LYS A 45 -7.21 -31.89 21.20
N GLU A 46 -7.15 -33.18 20.83
CA GLU A 46 -8.30 -33.92 20.29
C GLU A 46 -9.24 -34.51 21.35
N ARG A 47 -8.71 -34.89 22.51
CA ARG A 47 -9.47 -35.58 23.57
C ARG A 47 -9.88 -34.63 24.69
N ASN A 48 -11.18 -34.57 24.99
CA ASN A 48 -11.77 -33.91 26.17
C ASN A 48 -11.12 -32.57 26.50
N SER A 49 -11.06 -31.65 25.53
CA SER A 49 -10.55 -30.31 25.76
C SER A 49 -11.64 -29.26 25.60
N TYR A 50 -11.71 -28.33 26.56
CA TYR A 50 -12.43 -27.09 26.40
C TYR A 50 -11.63 -26.18 25.48
N LYS A 51 -12.24 -25.65 24.42
CA LYS A 51 -11.56 -24.88 23.37
C LYS A 51 -12.03 -23.45 23.35
N ILE A 52 -11.11 -22.50 23.37
CA ILE A 52 -11.40 -21.08 23.20
C ILE A 52 -10.72 -20.63 21.90
N THR A 53 -11.49 -20.12 20.94
CA THR A 53 -10.94 -19.47 19.74
C THR A 53 -10.39 -18.10 20.15
N ILE A 54 -9.10 -17.88 19.88
CA ILE A 54 -8.38 -16.63 20.16
C ILE A 54 -8.55 -15.66 18.99
N GLY A 55 -8.42 -16.16 17.77
CA GLY A 55 -8.54 -15.35 16.55
C GLY A 55 -8.46 -16.19 15.29
N LYS A 56 -8.79 -15.57 14.16
CA LYS A 56 -8.67 -16.15 12.82
C LYS A 56 -7.31 -15.78 12.23
N VAL A 57 -6.70 -16.72 11.54
CA VAL A 57 -5.42 -16.49 10.86
C VAL A 57 -5.66 -15.86 9.50
N ARG A 58 -4.84 -14.88 9.14
CA ARG A 58 -4.79 -14.29 7.81
C ARG A 58 -3.36 -14.06 7.38
N GLY A 59 -3.10 -14.24 6.08
CA GLY A 59 -1.80 -13.96 5.49
C GLY A 59 -1.41 -12.48 5.65
N THR A 60 -0.12 -12.21 5.68
CA THR A 60 0.43 -10.87 5.96
C THR A 60 0.74 -10.11 4.67
N ILE A 61 0.39 -8.82 4.64
CA ILE A 61 0.85 -7.89 3.62
C ILE A 61 2.11 -7.20 4.13
N TYR A 62 3.15 -7.24 3.32
CA TYR A 62 4.49 -6.73 3.64
C TYR A 62 4.85 -5.52 2.78
N ASP A 63 5.72 -4.67 3.28
CA ASP A 63 6.44 -3.70 2.47
C ASP A 63 7.52 -4.37 1.60
N HIS A 64 8.27 -3.60 0.81
CA HIS A 64 9.31 -4.13 -0.09
C HIS A 64 10.51 -4.73 0.66
N ASN A 65 10.73 -4.35 1.91
CA ASN A 65 11.75 -4.89 2.81
C ASN A 65 11.24 -6.09 3.64
N LYS A 66 10.00 -6.54 3.37
CA LYS A 66 9.30 -7.56 4.14
C LYS A 66 9.01 -7.16 5.59
N VAL A 67 8.86 -5.86 5.85
CA VAL A 67 8.31 -5.36 7.10
C VAL A 67 6.78 -5.53 7.06
N PRO A 68 6.15 -6.13 8.07
CA PRO A 68 4.69 -6.31 8.09
C PRO A 68 3.94 -4.96 8.06
N ILE A 69 2.99 -4.82 7.13
CA ILE A 69 2.03 -3.71 7.07
C ILE A 69 0.74 -4.11 7.78
N THR A 70 0.28 -5.35 7.57
CA THR A 70 -0.80 -5.98 8.33
C THR A 70 -0.21 -7.00 9.30
N ASN A 71 -0.97 -7.40 10.33
CA ASN A 71 -0.47 -8.23 11.42
C ASN A 71 0.82 -7.64 12.06
N ASN A 72 0.88 -6.34 12.16
CA ASN A 72 2.07 -5.57 12.54
C ASN A 72 2.13 -5.23 14.04
N GLU A 73 1.06 -5.49 14.78
CA GLU A 73 1.01 -5.33 16.23
C GLU A 73 1.08 -6.69 16.93
N ARG A 74 2.11 -6.86 17.77
CA ARG A 74 2.35 -8.07 18.53
C ARG A 74 1.74 -7.93 19.92
N LYS A 75 0.71 -8.71 20.24
CA LYS A 75 0.08 -8.77 21.54
C LYS A 75 0.46 -10.03 22.29
N LYS A 76 0.73 -9.90 23.58
CA LYS A 76 0.99 -11.02 24.45
C LYS A 76 -0.29 -11.43 25.15
N ILE A 77 -0.63 -12.71 25.10
CA ILE A 77 -1.83 -13.27 25.70
C ILE A 77 -1.47 -14.37 26.71
N ALA A 78 -2.37 -14.56 27.68
CA ALA A 78 -2.35 -15.66 28.62
C ALA A 78 -3.63 -16.49 28.48
N ALA A 79 -3.48 -17.81 28.37
CA ALA A 79 -4.53 -18.78 28.58
C ALA A 79 -4.52 -19.19 30.07
N VAL A 80 -5.60 -18.94 30.79
CA VAL A 80 -5.67 -19.04 32.24
C VAL A 80 -6.70 -20.09 32.63
N SER A 81 -6.25 -21.15 33.31
CA SER A 81 -7.12 -22.16 33.92
C SER A 81 -7.78 -21.60 35.19
N PRO A 82 -9.05 -22.01 35.51
CA PRO A 82 -9.78 -21.49 36.67
C PRO A 82 -9.31 -22.14 37.98
N THR A 83 -8.01 -22.12 38.27
CA THR A 83 -7.42 -22.63 39.51
C THR A 83 -7.08 -21.49 40.47
N GLU A 84 -7.11 -21.72 41.77
CA GLU A 84 -6.82 -20.68 42.78
C GLU A 84 -5.43 -20.03 42.56
N LYS A 85 -4.44 -20.83 42.19
CA LYS A 85 -3.08 -20.34 41.92
C LYS A 85 -3.04 -19.44 40.68
N ALA A 86 -3.66 -19.88 39.57
CA ALA A 86 -3.70 -19.12 38.32
C ALA A 86 -4.51 -17.82 38.46
N ILE A 87 -5.65 -17.87 39.17
CA ILE A 87 -6.47 -16.69 39.47
C ILE A 87 -5.69 -15.67 40.28
N SER A 88 -4.96 -16.11 41.31
CA SER A 88 -4.14 -15.23 42.15
C SER A 88 -2.99 -14.60 41.34
N ALA A 89 -2.32 -15.38 40.49
CA ALA A 89 -1.22 -14.92 39.67
C ALA A 89 -1.69 -13.88 38.63
N ILE A 90 -2.79 -14.16 37.90
CA ILE A 90 -3.31 -13.24 36.89
C ILE A 90 -3.85 -11.95 37.52
N LYS A 91 -4.52 -12.04 38.66
CA LYS A 91 -5.01 -10.87 39.42
C LYS A 91 -3.86 -9.93 39.83
N SER A 92 -2.69 -10.47 40.17
CA SER A 92 -1.53 -9.65 40.52
C SER A 92 -0.84 -9.01 39.32
N SER A 93 -1.14 -9.46 38.12
CA SER A 93 -0.49 -9.05 36.87
C SER A 93 -1.30 -8.08 36.03
N LEU A 94 -2.60 -8.07 36.21
CA LEU A 94 -3.55 -7.18 35.50
C LEU A 94 -3.94 -5.98 36.36
N LYS A 95 -4.43 -4.93 35.72
CA LYS A 95 -5.12 -3.85 36.41
C LYS A 95 -6.48 -4.33 36.94
N GLU A 96 -7.00 -3.64 37.95
CA GLU A 96 -8.26 -4.02 38.59
C GLU A 96 -9.44 -4.06 37.60
N GLU A 97 -9.50 -3.12 36.67
CA GLU A 97 -10.54 -3.06 35.62
C GLU A 97 -10.45 -4.27 34.67
N GLU A 98 -9.23 -4.57 34.16
CA GLU A 98 -8.96 -5.69 33.27
C GLU A 98 -9.26 -7.04 33.94
N PHE A 99 -8.92 -7.19 35.23
CA PHE A 99 -9.22 -8.41 35.98
C PHE A 99 -10.72 -8.58 36.22
N ASN A 100 -11.45 -7.51 36.50
CA ASN A 100 -12.91 -7.56 36.75
C ASN A 100 -13.68 -8.10 35.53
N GLU A 101 -13.21 -7.82 34.29
CA GLU A 101 -13.83 -8.32 33.06
C GLU A 101 -13.81 -9.85 32.95
N ILE A 102 -12.76 -10.50 33.46
CA ILE A 102 -12.56 -11.95 33.34
C ILE A 102 -12.84 -12.73 34.64
N SER A 103 -12.99 -12.03 35.76
CA SER A 103 -13.06 -12.62 37.08
C SER A 103 -14.30 -13.51 37.29
N GLU A 104 -15.44 -13.11 36.76
CA GLU A 104 -16.71 -13.86 36.88
C GLU A 104 -16.59 -15.25 36.23
N ASP A 105 -16.03 -15.34 35.03
CA ASP A 105 -15.84 -16.61 34.33
C ASP A 105 -14.87 -17.51 35.11
N LEU A 106 -13.73 -16.95 35.55
CA LEU A 106 -12.74 -17.71 36.34
C LEU A 106 -13.32 -18.27 37.65
N TYR A 107 -14.07 -17.47 38.40
CA TYR A 107 -14.71 -17.93 39.64
C TYR A 107 -15.87 -18.92 39.40
N ASN A 108 -16.47 -18.90 38.21
CA ASN A 108 -17.45 -19.89 37.75
C ASN A 108 -16.83 -21.17 37.18
N GLY A 109 -15.50 -21.34 37.28
CA GLY A 109 -14.80 -22.53 36.81
C GLY A 109 -14.55 -22.59 35.31
N LYS A 110 -14.71 -21.45 34.61
CA LYS A 110 -14.41 -21.37 33.15
C LYS A 110 -13.03 -20.81 32.90
N PRO A 111 -12.27 -21.38 31.96
CA PRO A 111 -10.99 -20.83 31.56
C PRO A 111 -11.18 -19.57 30.70
N VAL A 112 -10.19 -18.67 30.70
CA VAL A 112 -10.22 -17.41 29.97
C VAL A 112 -8.94 -17.16 29.19
N ILE A 113 -9.03 -16.28 28.18
CA ILE A 113 -7.88 -15.68 27.49
C ILE A 113 -7.90 -14.19 27.81
N CYS A 114 -6.74 -13.65 28.16
CA CYS A 114 -6.60 -12.21 28.40
C CYS A 114 -5.25 -11.70 27.87
N GLU A 115 -5.21 -10.41 27.53
CA GLU A 115 -3.98 -9.72 27.17
C GLU A 115 -3.15 -9.44 28.43
N ILE A 116 -1.83 -9.60 28.33
CA ILE A 116 -0.91 -9.37 29.44
C ILE A 116 0.32 -8.58 28.98
N ASN A 117 0.90 -7.83 29.93
CA ASN A 117 2.08 -7.00 29.64
C ASN A 117 3.40 -7.64 30.13
N LYS A 118 3.34 -8.73 30.93
CA LYS A 118 4.50 -9.37 31.54
C LYS A 118 4.39 -10.89 31.44
N ASP A 119 5.53 -11.58 31.47
CA ASP A 119 5.54 -13.05 31.61
C ASP A 119 5.03 -13.45 33.00
N ILE A 120 4.21 -14.49 33.02
CA ILE A 120 3.66 -15.10 34.21
C ILE A 120 4.05 -16.57 34.20
N GLU A 121 4.93 -16.95 35.09
CA GLU A 121 5.28 -18.35 35.34
C GLU A 121 4.44 -18.90 36.49
N CYS A 122 3.39 -19.61 36.15
CA CYS A 122 2.45 -20.19 37.11
C CYS A 122 1.77 -21.43 36.51
N ASP A 123 1.64 -22.49 37.33
CA ASP A 123 0.85 -23.67 36.94
C ASP A 123 -0.58 -23.23 36.52
N GLY A 124 -1.06 -23.74 35.41
CA GLY A 124 -2.36 -23.40 34.86
C GLY A 124 -2.42 -22.10 34.05
N ILE A 125 -1.26 -21.47 33.77
CA ILE A 125 -1.15 -20.32 32.86
C ILE A 125 -0.13 -20.63 31.76
N THR A 126 -0.58 -20.53 30.52
CA THR A 126 0.32 -20.58 29.34
C THR A 126 0.27 -19.25 28.60
N THR A 127 1.44 -18.69 28.30
CA THR A 127 1.53 -17.42 27.58
C THR A 127 1.98 -17.64 26.14
N SER A 128 1.46 -16.82 25.21
CA SER A 128 1.84 -16.84 23.81
C SER A 128 1.72 -15.44 23.20
N TYR A 129 2.00 -15.33 21.91
CA TYR A 129 1.84 -14.10 21.15
C TYR A 129 0.85 -14.30 20.01
N ILE A 130 0.04 -13.26 19.80
CA ILE A 130 -0.80 -13.11 18.59
C ILE A 130 -0.37 -11.86 17.85
N TYR A 131 -0.76 -11.78 16.59
CA TYR A 131 -0.48 -10.63 15.73
C TYR A 131 -1.79 -10.10 15.19
N GLU A 132 -1.99 -8.81 15.33
CA GLU A 132 -3.18 -8.10 14.84
C GLU A 132 -2.78 -6.89 14.01
N ASN A 133 -3.75 -6.28 13.36
CA ASN A 133 -3.54 -5.03 12.67
C ASN A 133 -3.52 -3.88 13.68
N SER A 134 -2.60 -2.93 13.51
CA SER A 134 -2.68 -1.66 14.24
C SER A 134 -3.89 -0.85 13.78
N ASP A 135 -4.39 0.04 14.65
CA ASP A 135 -5.53 0.93 14.36
C ASP A 135 -5.34 1.78 13.11
N ASN A 136 -4.10 2.08 12.76
CA ASN A 136 -3.73 2.93 11.64
C ASN A 136 -2.92 2.15 10.60
N ILE A 137 -3.61 1.40 9.73
CA ILE A 137 -2.96 0.66 8.64
C ILE A 137 -2.38 1.66 7.62
N PRO A 138 -1.06 1.65 7.37
CA PRO A 138 -0.45 2.51 6.36
C PRO A 138 -1.06 2.27 4.97
N SER A 139 -1.31 3.36 4.22
CA SER A 139 -1.91 3.24 2.87
C SER A 139 -3.24 2.48 2.82
N ILE A 140 -4.11 2.65 3.81
CA ILE A 140 -5.38 1.90 3.96
C ILE A 140 -6.22 1.84 2.68
N HIS A 141 -6.24 2.90 1.85
CA HIS A 141 -6.98 2.94 0.58
C HIS A 141 -6.43 1.97 -0.48
N ILE A 142 -5.17 1.55 -0.35
CA ILE A 142 -4.51 0.57 -1.22
C ILE A 142 -4.49 -0.81 -0.56
N ILE A 143 -4.11 -0.87 0.71
CA ILE A 143 -4.07 -2.13 1.48
C ILE A 143 -5.48 -2.71 1.57
N GLY A 144 -6.45 -1.89 1.96
CA GLY A 144 -7.81 -2.34 2.16
C GLY A 144 -8.07 -2.85 3.57
N TYR A 145 -9.22 -3.49 3.75
CA TYR A 145 -9.66 -4.05 5.02
C TYR A 145 -10.51 -5.31 4.81
N THR A 146 -10.77 -6.04 5.89
CA THR A 146 -11.56 -7.28 5.92
C THR A 146 -12.90 -7.06 6.61
N ASP A 147 -13.83 -7.98 6.39
CA ASP A 147 -15.07 -8.10 7.16
C ASP A 147 -14.87 -8.93 8.45
N GLY A 148 -15.95 -9.10 9.22
CA GLY A 148 -15.95 -9.92 10.45
C GLY A 148 -15.70 -11.42 10.21
N GLU A 149 -15.79 -11.89 8.95
CA GLU A 149 -15.44 -13.26 8.56
C GLU A 149 -13.98 -13.39 8.05
N ASN A 150 -13.19 -12.31 8.19
CA ASN A 150 -11.80 -12.26 7.74
C ASN A 150 -11.63 -12.32 6.20
N LYS A 151 -12.66 -11.88 5.43
CA LYS A 151 -12.61 -11.79 3.97
C LYS A 151 -12.28 -10.36 3.54
N GLY A 152 -11.43 -10.22 2.55
CA GLY A 152 -11.03 -8.91 2.01
C GLY A 152 -12.17 -8.21 1.29
N ILE A 153 -12.48 -6.97 1.68
CA ILE A 153 -13.59 -6.15 1.13
C ILE A 153 -13.12 -5.26 -0.01
N ASN A 154 -11.94 -4.66 0.10
CA ASN A 154 -11.35 -3.80 -0.93
C ASN A 154 -9.82 -3.89 -0.92
N GLY A 155 -9.17 -3.14 -1.82
CA GLY A 155 -7.73 -3.03 -1.87
C GLY A 155 -7.00 -4.36 -2.15
N ILE A 156 -5.77 -4.47 -1.68
CA ILE A 156 -4.93 -5.69 -1.77
C ILE A 156 -5.56 -6.83 -0.98
N GLU A 157 -6.18 -6.53 0.17
CA GLU A 157 -6.90 -7.50 0.97
C GLU A 157 -7.95 -8.27 0.17
N LYS A 158 -8.71 -7.59 -0.69
CA LYS A 158 -9.68 -8.21 -1.60
C LYS A 158 -9.02 -8.86 -2.81
N ALA A 159 -8.10 -8.15 -3.44
CA ALA A 159 -7.48 -8.56 -4.69
C ALA A 159 -6.68 -9.88 -4.57
N TYR A 160 -6.09 -10.10 -3.39
CA TYR A 160 -5.29 -11.29 -3.06
C TYR A 160 -5.93 -12.14 -1.97
N ASN A 161 -7.26 -12.06 -1.82
CA ASN A 161 -7.97 -12.83 -0.80
C ASN A 161 -7.76 -14.35 -0.94
N ASP A 162 -7.54 -14.84 -2.16
CA ASP A 162 -7.21 -16.24 -2.45
C ASP A 162 -5.88 -16.71 -1.84
N ILE A 163 -4.96 -15.79 -1.56
CA ILE A 163 -3.66 -16.04 -0.91
C ILE A 163 -3.71 -15.72 0.58
N LEU A 164 -4.39 -14.62 0.94
CA LEU A 164 -4.39 -14.07 2.30
C LEU A 164 -5.42 -14.76 3.20
N TYR A 165 -6.55 -15.22 2.66
CA TYR A 165 -7.60 -15.86 3.44
C TYR A 165 -7.17 -17.24 3.93
N SER A 166 -7.47 -17.53 5.19
CA SER A 166 -7.32 -18.85 5.79
C SER A 166 -8.58 -19.13 6.63
N ASP A 167 -9.02 -20.39 6.63
CA ASP A 167 -10.08 -20.92 7.50
C ASP A 167 -9.54 -21.37 8.87
N LYS A 168 -8.22 -21.30 9.04
CA LYS A 168 -7.58 -21.69 10.29
C LYS A 168 -7.83 -20.68 11.39
N GLU A 169 -8.01 -21.20 12.60
CA GLU A 169 -8.18 -20.43 13.83
C GLU A 169 -7.05 -20.77 14.80
N VAL A 170 -6.60 -19.77 15.55
CA VAL A 170 -5.72 -19.98 16.70
C VAL A 170 -6.60 -20.28 17.91
N LYS A 171 -6.33 -21.38 18.59
CA LYS A 171 -7.11 -21.84 19.73
C LYS A 171 -6.23 -22.07 20.94
N ALA A 172 -6.82 -21.87 22.11
CA ALA A 172 -6.31 -22.38 23.37
C ALA A 172 -7.13 -23.61 23.76
N TYR A 173 -6.43 -24.62 24.27
CA TYR A 173 -6.97 -25.91 24.68
C TYR A 173 -6.73 -26.10 26.16
N PHE A 174 -7.80 -26.41 26.90
CA PHE A 174 -7.76 -26.70 28.33
C PHE A 174 -8.25 -28.13 28.53
N GLU A 175 -7.50 -28.97 29.21
CA GLU A 175 -7.95 -30.33 29.49
C GLU A 175 -9.17 -30.32 30.40
N SER A 176 -10.19 -31.11 30.07
CA SER A 176 -11.42 -31.21 30.84
C SER A 176 -11.80 -32.67 31.13
N ASP A 177 -12.56 -32.87 32.18
CA ASP A 177 -13.19 -34.16 32.49
C ASP A 177 -14.35 -34.45 31.52
N GLY A 178 -14.99 -35.61 31.68
CA GLY A 178 -16.14 -35.99 30.86
C GLY A 178 -17.41 -35.14 31.10
N LEU A 179 -17.43 -34.28 32.11
CA LEU A 179 -18.48 -33.33 32.42
C LEU A 179 -18.16 -31.91 31.94
N GLY A 180 -16.94 -31.67 31.42
CA GLY A 180 -16.50 -30.37 30.93
C GLY A 180 -15.79 -29.50 31.97
N ASN A 181 -15.55 -29.99 33.17
CA ASN A 181 -14.77 -29.24 34.18
C ASN A 181 -13.30 -29.28 33.84
N ILE A 182 -12.60 -28.15 33.98
CA ILE A 182 -11.17 -28.06 33.71
C ILE A 182 -10.38 -28.86 34.76
N LEU A 183 -9.43 -29.68 34.30
CA LEU A 183 -8.62 -30.51 35.18
C LEU A 183 -7.55 -29.67 35.88
N GLU A 184 -7.51 -29.77 37.22
CA GLU A 184 -6.44 -29.17 38.00
C GLU A 184 -5.09 -29.81 37.68
N GLY A 185 -4.05 -28.99 37.53
CA GLY A 185 -2.68 -29.44 37.26
C GLY A 185 -2.36 -29.70 35.79
N SER A 186 -3.32 -29.49 34.86
CA SER A 186 -3.03 -29.47 33.44
C SER A 186 -2.71 -28.04 32.95
N GLU A 187 -1.64 -27.92 32.17
CA GLU A 187 -1.29 -26.64 31.55
C GLU A 187 -2.07 -26.43 30.26
N PRO A 188 -2.63 -25.22 30.03
CA PRO A 188 -3.24 -24.87 28.74
C PRO A 188 -2.25 -25.00 27.60
N ILE A 189 -2.74 -25.37 26.41
CA ILE A 189 -1.95 -25.41 25.18
C ILE A 189 -2.51 -24.34 24.25
N ILE A 190 -1.64 -23.48 23.70
CA ILE A 190 -2.03 -22.47 22.70
C ILE A 190 -1.39 -22.86 21.36
N ASP A 191 -2.18 -22.76 20.26
CA ASP A 191 -1.64 -22.94 18.92
C ASP A 191 -0.55 -21.91 18.63
N ASP A 192 0.53 -22.35 17.97
CA ASP A 192 1.57 -21.42 17.52
C ASP A 192 1.08 -20.62 16.29
N TYR A 193 0.75 -19.36 16.53
CA TYR A 193 0.30 -18.44 15.50
C TYR A 193 1.31 -18.30 14.35
N THR A 194 2.60 -18.28 14.66
CA THR A 194 3.65 -18.03 13.66
C THR A 194 3.83 -19.20 12.69
N SER A 195 3.57 -20.43 13.12
CA SER A 195 3.67 -21.63 12.28
C SER A 195 2.53 -21.73 11.25
N ILE A 196 1.44 -20.97 11.45
CA ILE A 196 0.23 -21.06 10.64
C ILE A 196 0.24 -20.04 9.49
N ILE A 197 0.97 -18.92 9.63
CA ILE A 197 1.05 -17.85 8.61
C ILE A 197 2.22 -18.14 7.67
N ALA A 198 1.94 -18.86 6.59
CA ALA A 198 2.95 -19.15 5.56
C ALA A 198 2.79 -18.28 4.30
N ASN A 199 1.63 -17.64 4.11
CA ASN A 199 1.29 -16.91 2.90
C ASN A 199 1.26 -15.41 3.12
N GLY A 200 1.55 -14.64 2.06
CA GLY A 200 1.52 -13.19 2.12
C GLY A 200 1.66 -12.52 0.77
N VAL A 201 1.54 -11.20 0.79
CA VAL A 201 1.73 -10.34 -0.38
C VAL A 201 2.84 -9.34 -0.07
N VAL A 202 3.85 -9.27 -0.93
CA VAL A 202 4.93 -8.28 -0.81
C VAL A 202 4.61 -7.13 -1.73
N THR A 203 4.40 -5.95 -1.15
CA THR A 203 4.13 -4.71 -1.89
C THR A 203 5.43 -4.03 -2.31
N THR A 204 5.31 -3.01 -3.17
CA THR A 204 6.40 -2.10 -3.47
C THR A 204 6.52 -0.95 -2.48
N LEU A 205 5.59 -0.82 -1.54
CA LEU A 205 5.61 0.23 -0.52
C LEU A 205 6.88 0.17 0.32
N ASP A 206 7.35 1.32 0.76
CA ASP A 206 8.37 1.49 1.79
C ASP A 206 7.72 2.17 2.98
N ILE A 207 7.72 1.50 4.13
CA ILE A 207 7.00 2.01 5.31
C ILE A 207 7.55 3.36 5.81
N ASN A 208 8.85 3.62 5.64
CA ASN A 208 9.46 4.87 6.04
C ASN A 208 9.02 6.01 5.12
N ILE A 209 9.07 5.78 3.79
CA ILE A 209 8.61 6.74 2.79
C ILE A 209 7.09 6.96 2.90
N GLN A 210 6.32 5.90 3.17
CA GLN A 210 4.88 5.97 3.40
C GLN A 210 4.55 6.86 4.61
N ASN A 211 5.28 6.70 5.72
CA ASN A 211 5.08 7.52 6.92
C ASN A 211 5.40 9.00 6.68
N ILE A 212 6.47 9.30 5.94
CA ILE A 212 6.80 10.67 5.52
C ILE A 212 5.66 11.26 4.68
N ALA A 213 5.18 10.51 3.68
CA ALA A 213 4.08 10.95 2.82
C ALA A 213 2.77 11.16 3.59
N GLN A 214 2.44 10.26 4.54
CA GLN A 214 1.25 10.41 5.40
C GLN A 214 1.34 11.65 6.30
N LYS A 215 2.48 11.86 6.95
CA LYS A 215 2.71 13.05 7.78
C LYS A 215 2.58 14.36 6.98
N ALA A 216 3.13 14.40 5.77
CA ALA A 216 2.97 15.54 4.88
C ALA A 216 1.50 15.73 4.46
N ALA A 217 0.79 14.64 4.14
CA ALA A 217 -0.61 14.65 3.69
C ALA A 217 -1.60 15.14 4.75
N LEU A 218 -1.26 15.16 6.05
CA LEU A 218 -2.09 15.76 7.11
C LEU A 218 -2.37 17.26 6.87
N ASN A 219 -1.59 17.91 6.01
CA ASN A 219 -1.85 19.28 5.58
C ASN A 219 -2.86 19.40 4.43
N ILE A 220 -3.38 18.29 3.92
CA ILE A 220 -4.35 18.23 2.82
C ILE A 220 -5.69 17.73 3.37
N GLU A 221 -6.75 18.54 3.22
CA GLU A 221 -8.10 18.10 3.65
C GLU A 221 -8.62 16.98 2.74
N LYS A 222 -8.56 17.17 1.42
CA LYS A 222 -8.96 16.20 0.39
C LYS A 222 -7.91 16.15 -0.72
N GLY A 223 -7.30 15.01 -0.94
CA GLY A 223 -6.27 14.91 -1.96
C GLY A 223 -5.46 13.61 -1.90
N ALA A 224 -4.29 13.62 -2.53
CA ALA A 224 -3.42 12.47 -2.57
C ALA A 224 -1.94 12.87 -2.60
N VAL A 225 -1.09 12.01 -2.03
CA VAL A 225 0.37 12.06 -2.17
C VAL A 225 0.83 10.70 -2.66
N VAL A 226 1.56 10.67 -3.78
CA VAL A 226 2.12 9.44 -4.34
C VAL A 226 3.61 9.64 -4.54
N VAL A 227 4.41 8.68 -4.07
CA VAL A 227 5.86 8.63 -4.28
C VAL A 227 6.19 7.34 -5.03
N ALA A 228 6.98 7.44 -6.10
CA ALA A 228 7.41 6.29 -6.88
C ALA A 228 8.90 6.37 -7.23
N GLU A 229 9.53 5.22 -7.44
CA GLU A 229 10.87 5.16 -8.04
C GLU A 229 10.84 5.64 -9.48
N ALA A 230 11.72 6.55 -9.82
CA ALA A 230 11.78 7.14 -11.15
C ALA A 230 12.06 6.13 -12.27
N LYS A 231 12.97 5.16 -12.04
CA LYS A 231 13.42 4.19 -13.04
C LYS A 231 12.50 3.00 -13.24
N THR A 232 11.76 2.61 -12.20
CA THR A 232 10.95 1.37 -12.21
C THR A 232 9.45 1.62 -12.20
N GLY A 233 9.00 2.81 -11.80
CA GLY A 233 7.59 3.12 -11.60
C GLY A 233 6.97 2.43 -10.36
N LYS A 234 7.77 1.76 -9.52
CA LYS A 234 7.30 1.12 -8.29
C LYS A 234 6.84 2.18 -7.29
N ILE A 235 5.61 2.07 -6.84
CA ILE A 235 5.01 3.00 -5.88
C ILE A 235 5.57 2.70 -4.49
N ARG A 236 6.31 3.66 -3.92
CA ARG A 236 6.90 3.57 -2.58
C ARG A 236 6.00 4.12 -1.48
N ALA A 237 5.11 5.06 -1.85
CA ALA A 237 4.07 5.55 -0.96
C ALA A 237 2.82 5.93 -1.76
N SER A 238 1.65 5.68 -1.17
CA SER A 238 0.35 6.11 -1.71
C SER A 238 -0.58 6.51 -0.57
N VAL A 239 -0.89 7.79 -0.50
CA VAL A 239 -1.77 8.37 0.51
C VAL A 239 -2.97 8.99 -0.16
N SER A 240 -4.16 8.73 0.36
CA SER A 240 -5.39 9.43 0.02
C SER A 240 -5.99 10.07 1.27
N MET A 241 -6.46 11.29 1.16
CA MET A 241 -7.06 12.07 2.25
C MET A 241 -8.51 12.43 1.91
N PRO A 242 -9.43 12.43 2.89
CA PRO A 242 -9.22 12.09 4.31
C PRO A 242 -8.87 10.62 4.52
N TYR A 243 -8.15 10.36 5.60
CA TYR A 243 -7.88 9.01 6.09
C TYR A 243 -9.14 8.44 6.77
N PHE A 244 -9.29 7.11 6.80
CA PHE A 244 -10.35 6.43 7.53
C PHE A 244 -9.82 5.25 8.35
N ASN A 245 -10.49 4.93 9.46
CA ASN A 245 -10.21 3.75 10.25
C ASN A 245 -11.16 2.61 9.83
N SER A 246 -10.60 1.43 9.52
CA SER A 246 -11.34 0.26 9.03
C SER A 246 -12.32 -0.33 10.05
N GLU A 247 -12.11 -0.11 11.34
CA GLU A 247 -13.00 -0.59 12.40
C GLU A 247 -14.32 0.20 12.50
N LYS A 248 -14.34 1.42 11.93
CA LYS A 248 -15.47 2.37 12.07
C LYS A 248 -16.03 2.78 10.71
N ILE A 249 -16.05 1.86 9.73
CA ILE A 249 -16.48 2.13 8.34
C ILE A 249 -17.86 2.77 8.26
N GLU A 250 -18.79 2.37 9.12
CA GLU A 250 -20.15 2.91 9.15
C GLU A 250 -20.20 4.44 9.34
N ASN A 251 -19.24 4.99 10.09
CA ASN A 251 -19.15 6.44 10.35
C ASN A 251 -18.82 7.24 9.08
N TYR A 252 -18.19 6.59 8.08
CA TYR A 252 -17.71 7.25 6.87
C TYR A 252 -18.66 7.10 5.67
N LEU A 253 -19.68 6.23 5.75
CA LEU A 253 -20.61 5.98 4.63
C LEU A 253 -21.45 7.21 4.24
N LYS A 254 -21.70 8.12 5.18
CA LYS A 254 -22.48 9.35 4.99
C LYS A 254 -21.65 10.61 5.11
N ASP A 255 -20.33 10.49 5.16
CA ASP A 255 -19.43 11.64 5.28
C ASP A 255 -19.26 12.33 3.93
N ASP A 256 -19.69 13.60 3.84
CA ASP A 256 -19.60 14.44 2.64
C ASP A 256 -18.16 14.65 2.14
N THR A 257 -17.16 14.38 2.98
CA THR A 257 -15.75 14.43 2.59
C THR A 257 -15.31 13.20 1.79
N SER A 258 -16.16 12.16 1.74
CA SER A 258 -15.91 10.88 1.03
C SER A 258 -14.56 10.27 1.39
N PRO A 259 -14.33 9.88 2.68
CA PRO A 259 -13.03 9.37 3.11
C PRO A 259 -12.69 8.00 2.48
N LEU A 260 -13.69 7.21 2.08
CA LEU A 260 -13.47 5.89 1.46
C LEU A 260 -12.99 5.98 0.00
N LEU A 261 -13.04 7.19 -0.61
CA LEU A 261 -12.59 7.38 -1.99
C LEU A 261 -11.06 7.41 -2.07
N ASN A 262 -10.48 6.48 -2.83
CA ASN A 262 -9.05 6.53 -3.13
C ASN A 262 -8.73 7.56 -4.20
N ARG A 263 -8.30 8.76 -3.77
CA ARG A 263 -8.02 9.88 -4.66
C ARG A 263 -6.75 9.71 -5.50
N ALA A 264 -5.86 8.81 -5.11
CA ALA A 264 -4.65 8.54 -5.88
C ALA A 264 -4.93 7.88 -7.25
N ILE A 265 -6.02 7.10 -7.35
CA ILE A 265 -6.40 6.36 -8.56
C ILE A 265 -7.56 6.99 -9.34
N ASN A 266 -8.18 8.05 -8.84
CA ASN A 266 -9.29 8.74 -9.49
C ASN A 266 -8.82 9.95 -10.29
N ALA A 267 -9.53 10.27 -11.38
CA ALA A 267 -9.14 11.28 -12.35
C ALA A 267 -9.69 12.68 -12.00
N TYR A 268 -8.84 13.70 -12.17
CA TYR A 268 -9.12 15.11 -11.84
C TYR A 268 -8.61 16.04 -12.94
N ASN A 269 -9.02 17.31 -12.88
CA ASN A 269 -8.53 18.34 -13.80
C ASN A 269 -7.03 18.60 -13.56
N VAL A 270 -6.26 18.65 -14.65
CA VAL A 270 -4.79 18.54 -14.59
C VAL A 270 -4.10 19.90 -14.53
N GLY A 271 -4.48 20.81 -15.41
CA GLY A 271 -3.84 22.11 -15.54
C GLY A 271 -2.38 22.02 -15.99
N SER A 272 -1.60 22.99 -15.54
CA SER A 272 -0.24 23.24 -16.06
C SER A 272 0.80 22.13 -15.81
N ILE A 273 0.50 21.09 -15.02
CA ILE A 273 1.38 19.90 -14.90
C ILE A 273 1.39 19.06 -16.20
N PHE A 274 0.47 19.31 -17.14
CA PHE A 274 0.45 18.69 -18.47
C PHE A 274 1.41 19.37 -19.48
N LYS A 275 1.83 20.61 -19.26
CA LYS A 275 2.71 21.35 -20.18
C LYS A 275 4.03 20.64 -20.55
N PRO A 276 4.68 19.88 -19.66
CA PRO A 276 5.83 19.07 -20.04
C PRO A 276 5.53 18.05 -21.15
N CYS A 277 4.32 17.45 -21.18
CA CYS A 277 3.89 16.58 -22.30
C CYS A 277 3.88 17.32 -23.64
N VAL A 278 3.40 18.56 -23.66
CA VAL A 278 3.42 19.42 -24.85
C VAL A 278 4.86 19.78 -25.25
N ALA A 279 5.72 20.01 -24.28
CA ALA A 279 7.15 20.27 -24.53
C ALA A 279 7.85 19.05 -25.15
N ILE A 280 7.56 17.84 -24.64
CA ILE A 280 8.05 16.58 -25.27
C ILE A 280 7.62 16.53 -26.73
N ALA A 281 6.31 16.71 -27.00
CA ALA A 281 5.77 16.66 -28.36
C ALA A 281 6.46 17.65 -29.30
N GLY A 282 6.80 18.84 -28.81
CA GLY A 282 7.48 19.84 -29.61
C GLY A 282 8.94 19.54 -29.86
N ILE A 283 9.69 19.16 -28.84
CA ILE A 283 11.14 18.87 -28.95
C ILE A 283 11.36 17.65 -29.85
N GLU A 284 10.62 16.57 -29.63
CA GLU A 284 10.71 15.32 -30.43
C GLU A 284 10.27 15.50 -31.89
N ASN A 285 9.55 16.59 -32.23
CA ASN A 285 9.12 16.89 -33.59
C ASN A 285 9.86 18.11 -34.19
N ALA A 286 11.11 18.35 -33.78
CA ALA A 286 12.01 19.39 -34.29
C ALA A 286 11.48 20.84 -34.12
N VAL A 287 10.66 21.11 -33.11
CA VAL A 287 10.19 22.45 -32.74
C VAL A 287 10.87 22.92 -31.44
N SER A 288 12.15 22.58 -31.25
CA SER A 288 12.92 22.88 -30.02
C SER A 288 13.31 24.38 -29.92
N ASN A 289 13.56 25.05 -31.06
CA ASN A 289 13.96 26.46 -31.11
C ASN A 289 12.76 27.37 -31.37
N TYR A 290 11.79 27.37 -30.43
CA TYR A 290 10.60 28.19 -30.55
C TYR A 290 10.63 29.37 -29.56
N TYR A 291 10.37 30.57 -30.12
CA TYR A 291 10.34 31.84 -29.39
C TYR A 291 8.95 32.47 -29.55
N TYR A 292 8.48 33.09 -28.52
CA TYR A 292 7.16 33.73 -28.52
C TYR A 292 7.16 34.97 -27.63
N PHE A 293 6.44 36.02 -28.04
CA PHE A 293 6.23 37.24 -27.24
C PHE A 293 4.87 37.19 -26.57
N CYS A 294 4.85 37.00 -25.26
CA CYS A 294 3.63 36.98 -24.45
C CYS A 294 3.20 38.39 -24.08
N SER A 295 2.10 38.86 -24.64
CA SER A 295 1.46 40.16 -24.31
C SER A 295 0.41 40.05 -23.20
N GLY A 296 0.17 38.88 -22.62
CA GLY A 296 -0.83 38.64 -21.58
C GLY A 296 -2.13 38.05 -22.11
N LYS A 297 -2.39 38.10 -23.40
CA LYS A 297 -3.56 37.50 -24.09
C LYS A 297 -3.24 37.08 -25.50
N GLU A 298 -4.00 36.15 -26.05
CA GLU A 298 -3.88 35.65 -27.41
C GLU A 298 -5.28 35.54 -28.03
N LYS A 299 -5.43 35.99 -29.27
CA LYS A 299 -6.69 35.82 -30.01
C LYS A 299 -6.66 34.48 -30.75
N ILE A 300 -7.54 33.56 -30.40
CA ILE A 300 -7.67 32.26 -31.02
C ILE A 300 -9.10 32.15 -31.57
N ALA A 301 -9.22 32.03 -32.89
CA ALA A 301 -10.49 32.20 -33.63
C ALA A 301 -11.15 33.54 -33.27
N ASP A 302 -12.34 33.51 -32.71
CA ASP A 302 -13.15 34.68 -32.35
C ASP A 302 -13.02 35.13 -30.88
N ARG A 303 -12.21 34.41 -30.06
CA ARG A 303 -12.13 34.64 -28.62
C ARG A 303 -10.72 34.98 -28.16
N PHE A 304 -10.63 35.72 -27.02
CA PHE A 304 -9.37 35.97 -26.34
C PHE A 304 -9.11 34.91 -25.25
N PHE A 305 -7.95 34.30 -25.32
CA PHE A 305 -7.42 33.40 -24.31
C PHE A 305 -6.35 34.14 -23.50
N ASN A 306 -6.51 34.16 -22.20
CA ASN A 306 -5.66 34.97 -21.32
C ASN A 306 -4.50 34.15 -20.73
N CYS A 307 -3.35 34.80 -20.59
CA CYS A 307 -2.30 34.33 -19.69
C CYS A 307 -2.67 34.68 -18.25
N HIS A 308 -2.16 33.92 -17.27
CA HIS A 308 -2.34 34.25 -15.86
C HIS A 308 -1.67 35.61 -15.49
N LYS A 309 -0.55 35.96 -16.16
CA LYS A 309 0.08 37.27 -16.07
C LYS A 309 -0.53 38.18 -17.14
N ARG A 310 -1.37 39.11 -16.73
CA ARG A 310 -2.15 40.00 -17.65
C ARG A 310 -1.27 40.94 -18.46
N ASP A 311 -0.16 41.42 -17.88
CA ASP A 311 0.82 42.33 -18.54
C ASP A 311 1.80 41.56 -19.45
N GLY A 312 1.64 40.22 -19.55
CA GLY A 312 2.48 39.36 -20.33
C GLY A 312 3.85 39.07 -19.70
N HIS A 313 4.46 37.99 -20.22
CA HIS A 313 5.80 37.53 -19.79
C HIS A 313 6.92 38.04 -20.70
N LYS A 314 6.57 38.79 -21.76
CA LYS A 314 7.49 39.26 -22.81
C LYS A 314 8.07 38.11 -23.63
N PHE A 315 9.35 38.12 -23.98
CA PHE A 315 9.98 37.07 -24.77
C PHE A 315 10.16 35.78 -23.96
N MET A 316 9.67 34.67 -24.50
CA MET A 316 9.66 33.36 -23.89
C MET A 316 10.30 32.31 -24.81
N THR A 317 11.12 31.46 -24.23
CA THR A 317 11.56 30.16 -24.77
C THR A 317 10.75 29.05 -24.12
N ILE A 318 10.93 27.78 -24.53
CA ILE A 318 10.28 26.62 -23.88
C ILE A 318 10.65 26.58 -22.40
N ASN A 319 11.94 26.76 -22.05
CA ASN A 319 12.42 26.78 -20.69
C ASN A 319 11.71 27.87 -19.84
N THR A 320 11.79 29.12 -20.28
CA THR A 320 11.19 30.25 -19.52
C THR A 320 9.68 30.17 -19.49
N ALA A 321 9.03 29.61 -20.51
CA ALA A 321 7.59 29.38 -20.53
C ALA A 321 7.14 28.27 -19.57
N LEU A 322 7.93 27.20 -19.40
CA LEU A 322 7.72 26.20 -18.35
C LEU A 322 7.94 26.79 -16.97
N ALA A 323 9.04 27.51 -16.78
CA ALA A 323 9.41 28.16 -15.51
C ALA A 323 8.31 29.12 -15.03
N ASN A 324 7.82 29.97 -15.90
CA ASN A 324 6.77 30.95 -15.60
C ASN A 324 5.35 30.45 -15.89
N SER A 325 5.18 29.19 -16.28
CA SER A 325 3.87 28.60 -16.59
C SER A 325 3.04 29.42 -17.63
N CYS A 326 3.68 30.02 -18.66
CA CYS A 326 3.07 30.94 -19.61
C CYS A 326 2.01 30.25 -20.48
N ASN A 327 0.73 30.59 -20.37
CA ASN A 327 -0.35 29.96 -21.12
C ASN A 327 -0.32 30.31 -22.60
N THR A 328 -0.16 31.60 -22.94
CA THR A 328 -0.17 32.07 -24.35
C THR A 328 0.98 31.49 -25.16
N PHE A 329 2.13 31.25 -24.53
CA PHE A 329 3.22 30.51 -25.17
C PHE A 329 2.73 29.11 -25.60
N PHE A 330 2.14 28.36 -24.67
CA PHE A 330 1.70 26.99 -24.95
C PHE A 330 0.54 26.91 -25.95
N TYR A 331 -0.36 27.88 -26.01
CA TYR A 331 -1.36 27.97 -27.05
C TYR A 331 -0.75 28.03 -28.46
N ASN A 332 0.21 28.94 -28.64
CA ASN A 332 0.89 29.11 -29.93
C ASN A 332 1.86 27.98 -30.25
N TYR A 333 2.54 27.46 -29.24
CA TYR A 333 3.43 26.32 -29.39
C TYR A 333 2.66 25.07 -29.84
N ALA A 334 1.52 24.79 -29.23
CA ALA A 334 0.65 23.68 -29.64
C ALA A 334 0.12 23.83 -31.09
N LYS A 335 -0.23 25.06 -31.49
CA LYS A 335 -0.59 25.35 -32.89
C LYS A 335 0.55 25.04 -33.86
N LYS A 336 1.80 25.35 -33.48
CA LYS A 336 2.99 25.07 -34.28
C LYS A 336 3.31 23.57 -34.35
N ILE A 337 3.14 22.83 -33.25
CA ILE A 337 3.38 21.38 -33.16
C ILE A 337 2.29 20.61 -33.93
N GLY A 338 1.03 20.99 -33.76
CA GLY A 338 -0.16 20.30 -34.26
C GLY A 338 -0.76 19.34 -33.21
N GLY A 339 -2.10 19.28 -33.21
CA GLY A 339 -2.86 18.51 -32.21
C GLY A 339 -2.57 17.01 -32.21
N ASP A 340 -2.36 16.43 -33.40
CA ASP A 340 -2.09 14.99 -33.56
C ASP A 340 -0.81 14.54 -32.87
N LYS A 341 0.26 15.37 -32.93
CA LYS A 341 1.54 15.06 -32.31
C LYS A 341 1.46 15.10 -30.79
N ILE A 342 0.74 16.10 -30.24
CA ILE A 342 0.49 16.22 -28.80
C ILE A 342 -0.36 15.04 -28.32
N TYR A 343 -1.42 14.70 -29.08
CA TYR A 343 -2.25 13.52 -28.79
C TYR A 343 -1.43 12.23 -28.76
N ASN A 344 -0.56 12.02 -29.78
CA ASN A 344 0.26 10.82 -29.85
C ASN A 344 1.22 10.71 -28.67
N THR A 345 1.82 11.82 -28.22
CA THR A 345 2.67 11.87 -27.02
C THR A 345 1.87 11.54 -25.76
N ALA A 346 0.67 12.13 -25.61
CA ALA A 346 -0.21 11.84 -24.47
C ALA A 346 -0.67 10.37 -24.45
N SER A 347 -1.02 9.81 -25.62
CA SER A 347 -1.36 8.38 -25.75
C SER A 347 -0.17 7.46 -25.44
N ALA A 348 1.05 7.83 -25.86
CA ALA A 348 2.26 7.06 -25.55
C ALA A 348 2.58 7.06 -24.04
N LEU A 349 2.10 8.05 -23.29
CA LEU A 349 2.14 8.11 -21.83
C LEU A 349 1.01 7.32 -21.16
N ASN A 350 0.24 6.57 -21.92
CA ASN A 350 -0.94 5.81 -21.47
C ASN A 350 -2.11 6.68 -20.94
N PHE A 351 -2.13 7.99 -21.21
CA PHE A 351 -3.21 8.87 -20.78
C PHE A 351 -4.52 8.53 -21.50
N GLY A 352 -5.60 8.43 -20.73
CA GLY A 352 -6.93 8.03 -21.23
C GLY A 352 -7.11 6.51 -21.36
N ASN A 353 -6.14 5.68 -20.98
CA ASN A 353 -6.24 4.23 -20.97
C ASN A 353 -6.06 3.69 -19.54
N ASP A 354 -7.10 3.13 -18.97
CA ASP A 354 -7.05 2.55 -17.64
C ASP A 354 -6.05 1.39 -17.57
N PHE A 355 -5.42 1.20 -16.43
CA PHE A 355 -4.46 0.13 -16.20
C PHE A 355 -4.49 -0.34 -14.75
N ASN A 356 -3.98 -1.56 -14.51
CA ASN A 356 -3.91 -2.14 -13.18
C ASN A 356 -2.53 -1.91 -12.57
N ILE A 357 -2.48 -1.42 -11.32
CA ILE A 357 -1.24 -1.33 -10.53
C ILE A 357 -0.92 -2.66 -9.83
N CYS A 358 -1.91 -3.53 -9.69
CA CYS A 358 -1.81 -4.94 -9.31
C CYS A 358 -3.12 -5.63 -9.69
N LYS A 359 -3.23 -6.96 -9.47
CA LYS A 359 -4.49 -7.69 -9.59
C LYS A 359 -5.62 -6.96 -8.83
N GLY A 360 -6.73 -6.67 -9.50
CA GLY A 360 -7.95 -6.12 -8.88
C GLY A 360 -7.92 -4.65 -8.48
N ILE A 361 -6.83 -3.89 -8.70
CA ILE A 361 -6.80 -2.44 -8.47
C ILE A 361 -6.51 -1.72 -9.77
N THR A 362 -7.55 -1.11 -10.33
CA THR A 362 -7.50 -0.37 -11.60
C THR A 362 -7.37 1.12 -11.34
N VAL A 363 -6.45 1.77 -12.04
CA VAL A 363 -6.28 3.21 -12.07
C VAL A 363 -7.16 3.79 -13.17
N ASN A 364 -8.02 4.75 -12.80
CA ASN A 364 -8.73 5.56 -13.77
C ASN A 364 -7.75 6.57 -14.39
N SER A 365 -7.33 6.31 -15.61
CA SER A 365 -6.40 7.20 -16.36
C SER A 365 -7.06 8.44 -16.91
N GLY A 366 -8.33 8.64 -16.61
CA GLY A 366 -9.08 9.81 -17.01
C GLY A 366 -9.40 9.86 -18.51
N THR A 367 -9.43 11.07 -19.05
CA THR A 367 -9.80 11.30 -20.44
C THR A 367 -8.83 12.26 -21.13
N ILE A 368 -8.64 12.08 -22.44
CA ILE A 368 -7.98 13.07 -23.31
C ILE A 368 -8.88 13.34 -24.53
N PRO A 369 -8.86 14.56 -25.09
CA PRO A 369 -9.63 14.87 -26.30
C PRO A 369 -9.09 14.05 -27.48
N ASN A 370 -9.97 13.55 -28.35
CA ASN A 370 -9.55 12.82 -29.54
C ASN A 370 -8.96 13.75 -30.62
N LYS A 371 -8.30 13.19 -31.64
CA LYS A 371 -7.65 13.95 -32.71
C LYS A 371 -8.64 14.87 -33.49
N GLU A 372 -9.86 14.43 -33.71
CA GLU A 372 -10.87 15.25 -34.42
C GLU A 372 -11.21 16.51 -33.62
N MET A 373 -11.40 16.40 -32.32
CA MET A 373 -11.62 17.57 -31.45
C MET A 373 -10.43 18.54 -31.47
N LEU A 374 -9.21 18.04 -31.60
CA LEU A 374 -7.99 18.86 -31.58
C LEU A 374 -7.75 19.61 -32.90
N LYS A 375 -8.52 19.36 -33.96
CA LYS A 375 -8.58 20.21 -35.16
C LYS A 375 -9.19 21.60 -34.86
N ASN A 376 -10.05 21.69 -33.83
CA ASN A 376 -10.54 22.97 -33.33
C ASN A 376 -9.47 23.70 -32.52
N SER A 377 -9.12 24.92 -32.92
CA SER A 377 -8.06 25.72 -32.31
C SER A 377 -8.28 26.04 -30.81
N GLY A 378 -9.54 26.23 -30.40
CA GLY A 378 -9.90 26.47 -29.00
C GLY A 378 -9.74 25.23 -28.13
N HIS A 379 -10.13 24.06 -28.65
CA HIS A 379 -9.89 22.79 -27.94
C HIS A 379 -8.38 22.49 -27.82
N LEU A 380 -7.61 22.71 -28.89
CA LEU A 380 -6.16 22.53 -28.88
C LEU A 380 -5.48 23.47 -27.88
N ALA A 381 -5.90 24.74 -27.84
CA ALA A 381 -5.37 25.71 -26.87
C ALA A 381 -5.62 25.25 -25.42
N ASN A 382 -6.84 24.90 -25.08
CA ASN A 382 -7.17 24.39 -23.75
C ASN A 382 -6.38 23.12 -23.41
N PHE A 383 -6.31 22.15 -24.33
CA PHE A 383 -5.55 20.93 -24.14
C PHE A 383 -4.07 21.19 -23.87
N SER A 384 -3.48 22.17 -24.58
CA SER A 384 -2.04 22.51 -24.43
C SER A 384 -1.65 22.99 -23.03
N ILE A 385 -2.62 23.41 -22.22
CA ILE A 385 -2.39 23.87 -20.83
C ILE A 385 -3.04 22.93 -19.79
N GLY A 386 -3.50 21.75 -20.23
CA GLY A 386 -4.14 20.78 -19.37
C GLY A 386 -5.54 21.18 -18.91
N GLN A 387 -6.28 21.91 -19.73
CA GLN A 387 -7.65 22.36 -19.48
C GLN A 387 -8.62 21.81 -20.53
N GLY A 388 -9.92 21.95 -20.29
CA GLY A 388 -10.97 21.45 -21.16
C GLY A 388 -11.28 19.98 -20.91
N LYS A 389 -11.33 19.15 -21.96
CA LYS A 389 -11.69 17.72 -21.84
C LYS A 389 -10.48 16.83 -21.52
N ILE A 390 -9.72 17.19 -20.49
CA ILE A 390 -8.63 16.38 -19.98
C ILE A 390 -8.75 16.22 -18.47
N THR A 391 -8.74 14.97 -18.02
CA THR A 391 -8.64 14.59 -16.60
C THR A 391 -7.64 13.46 -16.48
N LEU A 392 -6.85 13.44 -15.42
CA LEU A 392 -5.88 12.36 -15.14
C LEU A 392 -5.83 12.11 -13.63
N SER A 393 -5.49 10.88 -13.25
CA SER A 393 -5.26 10.55 -11.83
C SER A 393 -3.83 10.86 -11.39
N PRO A 394 -3.60 11.05 -10.07
CA PRO A 394 -2.25 11.22 -9.54
C PRO A 394 -1.29 10.08 -9.95
N ILE A 395 -1.74 8.82 -9.90
CA ILE A 395 -0.91 7.68 -10.31
C ILE A 395 -0.65 7.70 -11.83
N SER A 396 -1.61 8.10 -12.67
CA SER A 396 -1.37 8.23 -14.12
C SER A 396 -0.30 9.27 -14.46
N MET A 397 -0.20 10.35 -13.67
CA MET A 397 0.83 11.38 -13.86
C MET A 397 2.26 10.84 -13.65
N LEU A 398 2.42 9.73 -12.92
CA LEU A 398 3.73 9.09 -12.75
C LEU A 398 4.36 8.71 -14.11
N THR A 399 3.58 8.29 -15.11
CA THR A 399 4.13 7.89 -16.42
C THR A 399 4.87 9.03 -17.10
N LEU A 400 4.35 10.26 -17.02
CA LEU A 400 4.99 11.45 -17.56
C LEU A 400 6.26 11.82 -16.77
N TYR A 401 6.13 11.92 -15.44
CA TYR A 401 7.26 12.40 -14.63
C TYR A 401 8.35 11.35 -14.45
N CYS A 402 8.02 10.04 -14.40
CA CYS A 402 9.02 8.96 -14.46
C CYS A 402 9.74 8.92 -15.81
N SER A 403 9.05 9.15 -16.94
CA SER A 403 9.72 9.20 -18.26
C SER A 403 10.70 10.37 -18.36
N ILE A 404 10.39 11.54 -17.76
CA ILE A 404 11.30 12.69 -17.69
C ILE A 404 12.44 12.43 -16.71
N ALA A 405 12.14 11.85 -15.56
CA ALA A 405 13.10 11.58 -14.50
C ALA A 405 14.10 10.47 -14.84
N SER A 406 13.76 9.59 -15.78
CA SER A 406 14.66 8.54 -16.28
C SER A 406 15.29 8.93 -17.64
N ASP A 407 15.46 7.99 -18.54
CA ASP A 407 16.07 8.17 -19.87
C ASP A 407 15.05 8.35 -21.02
N GLY A 408 13.87 8.87 -20.70
CA GLY A 408 12.77 9.08 -21.66
C GLY A 408 11.82 7.89 -21.81
N ALA A 409 11.91 6.91 -20.92
CA ALA A 409 11.05 5.74 -20.90
C ALA A 409 10.51 5.48 -19.48
N TYR A 410 9.39 4.79 -19.37
CA TYR A 410 8.74 4.46 -18.10
C TYR A 410 8.24 3.02 -18.09
N TYR A 411 8.00 2.49 -16.92
CA TYR A 411 7.13 1.34 -16.67
C TYR A 411 5.78 1.83 -16.14
N LEU A 412 4.70 1.11 -16.45
CA LEU A 412 3.42 1.37 -15.77
C LEU A 412 3.62 1.25 -14.26
N PRO A 413 3.05 2.18 -13.47
CA PRO A 413 3.14 2.11 -12.02
C PRO A 413 2.63 0.78 -11.46
N SER A 414 3.33 0.23 -10.49
CA SER A 414 2.97 -1.02 -9.82
C SER A 414 3.07 -0.90 -8.31
N ILE A 415 2.26 -1.69 -7.57
CA ILE A 415 2.19 -1.64 -6.10
C ILE A 415 2.45 -2.99 -5.43
N VAL A 416 2.55 -4.09 -6.18
CA VAL A 416 2.86 -5.43 -5.67
C VAL A 416 4.11 -5.96 -6.37
N GLU A 417 5.07 -6.46 -5.58
CA GLU A 417 6.30 -7.09 -6.10
C GLU A 417 6.14 -8.59 -6.33
N GLY A 418 5.28 -9.24 -5.55
CA GLY A 418 5.09 -10.68 -5.61
C GLY A 418 4.32 -11.21 -4.41
N THR A 419 4.27 -12.53 -4.31
CA THR A 419 3.55 -13.25 -3.26
C THR A 419 4.48 -14.21 -2.52
N LEU A 420 4.14 -14.47 -1.27
CA LEU A 420 4.73 -15.53 -0.46
C LEU A 420 3.73 -16.68 -0.40
N ILE A 421 4.13 -17.85 -0.87
CA ILE A 421 3.32 -19.07 -0.81
C ILE A 421 4.17 -20.14 -0.13
N ASP A 422 3.69 -20.68 0.98
CA ASP A 422 4.43 -21.62 1.83
C ASP A 422 5.86 -21.14 2.15
N GLY A 423 5.99 -19.84 2.46
CA GLY A 423 7.27 -19.19 2.77
C GLY A 423 8.19 -18.94 1.58
N LYS A 424 7.82 -19.32 0.35
CA LYS A 424 8.59 -19.06 -0.86
C LYS A 424 8.12 -17.80 -1.55
N PHE A 425 9.05 -16.90 -1.87
CA PHE A 425 8.74 -15.66 -2.57
C PHE A 425 8.69 -15.88 -4.09
N GLU A 426 7.54 -15.60 -4.68
CA GLU A 426 7.32 -15.57 -6.12
C GLU A 426 7.23 -14.12 -6.60
N LYS A 427 8.29 -13.66 -7.28
CA LYS A 427 8.38 -12.29 -7.78
C LYS A 427 7.61 -12.13 -9.08
N TYR A 428 6.86 -11.03 -9.20
CA TYR A 428 6.15 -10.67 -10.44
C TYR A 428 7.05 -9.94 -11.44
N ASP A 429 6.71 -10.07 -12.72
CA ASP A 429 7.37 -9.32 -13.79
C ASP A 429 7.00 -7.82 -13.69
N THR A 430 7.98 -6.96 -13.91
CA THR A 430 7.80 -5.50 -13.92
C THR A 430 7.07 -4.98 -15.15
N GLY A 431 6.77 -5.84 -16.12
CA GLY A 431 6.07 -5.48 -17.34
C GLY A 431 6.93 -4.77 -18.37
N LYS A 432 6.26 -4.20 -19.40
CA LYS A 432 6.92 -3.60 -20.55
C LYS A 432 7.38 -2.16 -20.26
N ARG A 433 8.64 -1.86 -20.58
CA ARG A 433 9.17 -0.51 -20.57
C ARG A 433 8.77 0.22 -21.86
N THR A 434 8.13 1.38 -21.75
CA THR A 434 7.66 2.18 -22.90
C THR A 434 8.48 3.45 -23.03
N ARG A 435 9.07 3.67 -24.21
CA ARG A 435 9.81 4.90 -24.53
C ARG A 435 8.89 5.94 -25.14
N VAL A 436 8.95 7.16 -24.61
CA VAL A 436 8.13 8.31 -25.05
C VAL A 436 8.98 9.39 -25.71
N MET A 437 10.23 9.53 -25.28
CA MET A 437 11.17 10.52 -25.80
C MET A 437 12.60 9.98 -25.80
N THR A 438 13.50 10.71 -26.46
CA THR A 438 14.94 10.43 -26.42
C THR A 438 15.52 10.79 -25.03
N GLU A 439 16.65 10.17 -24.68
CA GLU A 439 17.39 10.50 -23.45
C GLU A 439 17.82 11.98 -23.43
N SER A 440 18.20 12.52 -24.59
CA SER A 440 18.56 13.93 -24.74
C SER A 440 17.38 14.86 -24.37
N THR A 441 16.18 14.56 -24.86
CA THR A 441 14.96 15.34 -24.52
C THR A 441 14.64 15.25 -23.03
N SER A 442 14.79 14.07 -22.43
CA SER A 442 14.61 13.88 -20.98
C SER A 442 15.57 14.78 -20.18
N LYS A 443 16.87 14.78 -20.52
CA LYS A 443 17.89 15.65 -19.89
C LYS A 443 17.54 17.14 -20.02
N ILE A 444 17.15 17.57 -21.22
CA ILE A 444 16.72 18.96 -21.47
C ILE A 444 15.53 19.33 -20.60
N LEU A 445 14.53 18.46 -20.50
CA LEU A 445 13.33 18.72 -19.70
C LEU A 445 13.60 18.75 -18.20
N ARG A 446 14.53 17.92 -17.70
CA ARG A 446 14.95 18.00 -16.29
C ARG A 446 15.52 19.37 -15.97
N GLU A 447 16.39 19.93 -16.82
CA GLU A 447 16.93 21.28 -16.63
C GLU A 447 15.84 22.36 -16.72
N TYR A 448 14.86 22.21 -17.62
CA TYR A 448 13.72 23.14 -17.70
C TYR A 448 12.83 23.08 -16.46
N LEU A 449 12.60 21.86 -15.93
CA LEU A 449 11.80 21.69 -14.70
C LEU A 449 12.57 22.10 -13.42
N LYS A 450 13.91 22.02 -13.42
CA LYS A 450 14.76 22.63 -12.40
C LYS A 450 14.56 24.15 -12.38
N SER A 451 14.52 24.82 -13.55
CA SER A 451 14.26 26.25 -13.65
C SER A 451 12.90 26.66 -13.07
N VAL A 452 11.88 25.80 -13.08
CA VAL A 452 10.58 26.05 -12.43
C VAL A 452 10.75 26.25 -10.93
N ILE A 453 11.59 25.42 -10.30
CA ILE A 453 11.86 25.45 -8.85
C ILE A 453 12.85 26.57 -8.49
N GLU A 454 13.88 26.78 -9.30
CA GLU A 454 14.94 27.75 -8.99
C GLU A 454 14.48 29.21 -9.16
N ILE A 455 13.82 29.52 -10.27
CA ILE A 455 13.49 30.89 -10.65
C ILE A 455 12.02 31.11 -11.02
N GLY A 456 11.22 30.02 -11.14
CA GLY A 456 9.85 30.05 -11.65
C GLY A 456 8.77 30.04 -10.57
N THR A 457 7.61 29.46 -10.96
CA THR A 457 6.39 29.38 -10.14
C THR A 457 6.50 28.35 -9.00
N GLY A 458 7.53 27.52 -8.98
CA GLY A 458 7.75 26.46 -8.02
C GLY A 458 8.77 26.75 -6.93
N LYS A 459 9.13 28.02 -6.67
CA LYS A 459 10.18 28.38 -5.69
C LYS A 459 9.95 27.79 -4.29
N ASP A 460 8.68 27.72 -3.86
CA ASP A 460 8.32 27.16 -2.56
C ASP A 460 8.46 25.62 -2.51
N ALA A 461 8.72 24.98 -3.64
CA ALA A 461 8.99 23.55 -3.73
C ALA A 461 10.49 23.21 -3.65
N LYS A 462 11.37 24.20 -3.49
CA LYS A 462 12.82 23.99 -3.44
C LYS A 462 13.21 23.23 -2.17
N PRO A 463 13.72 21.99 -2.27
CA PRO A 463 14.27 21.30 -1.11
C PRO A 463 15.57 21.96 -0.64
N LYS A 464 15.94 21.74 0.61
CA LYS A 464 17.16 22.26 1.22
C LYS A 464 18.36 21.34 1.05
N MET A 465 18.09 20.01 1.02
CA MET A 465 19.12 18.97 1.07
C MET A 465 19.47 18.39 -0.30
N VAL A 466 18.61 18.56 -1.30
CA VAL A 466 18.74 17.90 -2.59
C VAL A 466 18.28 18.80 -3.74
N SER A 467 18.89 18.65 -4.92
CA SER A 467 18.40 19.29 -6.14
C SER A 467 17.09 18.66 -6.62
N ALA A 468 16.21 19.43 -7.25
CA ALA A 468 14.93 18.93 -7.71
C ALA A 468 14.44 19.62 -8.99
N GLY A 469 13.57 18.94 -9.71
CA GLY A 469 12.81 19.50 -10.83
C GLY A 469 11.31 19.20 -10.66
N GLY A 470 10.46 20.10 -11.19
CA GLY A 470 9.02 19.86 -11.06
C GLY A 470 8.15 20.93 -11.70
N LYS A 471 6.84 20.75 -11.59
CA LYS A 471 5.85 21.66 -12.15
C LYS A 471 4.66 21.84 -11.21
N THR A 472 4.22 23.08 -11.10
CA THR A 472 3.03 23.49 -10.36
C THR A 472 1.81 23.57 -11.26
N ALA A 473 0.62 23.29 -10.75
CA ALA A 473 -0.61 23.72 -11.37
C ALA A 473 -1.67 24.12 -10.36
N THR A 474 -2.51 25.08 -10.81
CA THR A 474 -3.83 25.36 -10.26
C THR A 474 -4.82 25.10 -11.39
N ALA A 475 -5.63 24.06 -11.24
CA ALA A 475 -6.62 23.69 -12.24
C ALA A 475 -8.00 24.19 -11.85
N GLN A 476 -8.69 24.83 -12.78
CA GLN A 476 -10.07 25.25 -12.62
C GLN A 476 -10.99 24.05 -12.79
N THR A 477 -12.02 23.95 -11.93
CA THR A 477 -12.95 22.81 -11.96
C THR A 477 -14.25 23.13 -12.70
N GLY A 478 -14.59 24.41 -12.84
CA GLY A 478 -15.91 24.88 -13.28
C GLY A 478 -17.01 24.68 -12.24
N VAL A 479 -16.68 24.19 -11.04
CA VAL A 479 -17.60 24.02 -9.92
C VAL A 479 -17.50 25.22 -8.99
N PHE A 480 -18.63 25.80 -8.65
CA PHE A 480 -18.71 26.98 -7.76
C PHE A 480 -19.31 26.60 -6.42
N LYS A 481 -18.68 27.04 -5.33
CA LYS A 481 -19.19 26.93 -3.97
C LYS A 481 -19.20 28.32 -3.32
N ASN A 482 -20.36 28.76 -2.84
CA ASN A 482 -20.53 30.10 -2.26
C ASN A 482 -20.08 31.25 -3.19
N GLY A 483 -20.29 31.10 -4.52
CA GLY A 483 -19.91 32.09 -5.53
C GLY A 483 -18.43 32.09 -5.93
N GLU A 484 -17.61 31.23 -5.35
CA GLU A 484 -16.20 31.08 -5.70
C GLU A 484 -15.93 29.75 -6.41
N GLU A 485 -15.13 29.79 -7.49
CA GLU A 485 -14.73 28.58 -8.20
C GLU A 485 -13.77 27.74 -7.36
N ILE A 486 -14.08 26.43 -7.20
CA ILE A 486 -13.18 25.47 -6.58
C ILE A 486 -11.99 25.26 -7.50
N SER A 487 -10.79 25.39 -6.96
CA SER A 487 -9.55 25.17 -7.69
C SER A 487 -8.78 24.01 -7.10
N GLN A 488 -8.30 23.12 -7.96
CA GLN A 488 -7.46 21.99 -7.61
C GLN A 488 -5.99 22.35 -7.68
N GLY A 489 -5.23 21.97 -6.67
CA GLY A 489 -3.81 22.22 -6.58
C GLY A 489 -2.99 20.98 -6.91
N TRP A 490 -1.91 21.15 -7.69
CA TRP A 490 -0.97 20.08 -8.01
C TRP A 490 0.47 20.54 -7.86
N PHE A 491 1.30 19.60 -7.45
CA PHE A 491 2.72 19.62 -7.70
C PHE A 491 3.18 18.23 -8.15
N CYS A 492 3.92 18.19 -9.26
CA CYS A 492 4.55 16.96 -9.76
C CYS A 492 6.03 17.24 -9.96
N GLY A 493 6.89 16.45 -9.33
CA GLY A 493 8.33 16.68 -9.37
C GLY A 493 9.13 15.42 -9.13
N PHE A 494 10.45 15.56 -9.19
CA PHE A 494 11.42 14.49 -8.98
C PHE A 494 12.67 15.04 -8.29
N PHE A 495 13.40 14.18 -7.64
CA PHE A 495 14.67 14.45 -6.98
C PHE A 495 15.53 13.18 -6.86
N PRO A 496 16.90 13.31 -6.79
CA PRO A 496 17.70 14.46 -7.20
C PRO A 496 17.44 14.88 -8.65
N ASN A 497 17.83 16.12 -9.08
CA ASN A 497 17.60 16.55 -10.47
C ASN A 497 18.55 15.88 -11.46
N GLU A 498 19.79 15.68 -11.07
CA GLU A 498 20.86 15.15 -11.91
C GLU A 498 20.64 13.66 -12.21
N GLU A 499 20.39 12.87 -11.19
CA GLU A 499 20.07 11.43 -11.24
C GLU A 499 18.82 11.15 -10.41
N PRO A 500 17.62 11.34 -10.99
CA PRO A 500 16.39 11.18 -10.23
C PRO A 500 16.19 9.76 -9.71
N GLU A 501 15.91 9.67 -8.41
CA GLU A 501 15.57 8.42 -7.74
C GLU A 501 14.07 8.34 -7.50
N TYR A 502 13.44 9.45 -7.10
CA TYR A 502 12.04 9.51 -6.74
C TYR A 502 11.26 10.52 -7.56
N VAL A 503 10.02 10.16 -7.88
CA VAL A 503 8.99 11.04 -8.42
C VAL A 503 7.90 11.19 -7.38
N VAL A 504 7.48 12.43 -7.13
CA VAL A 504 6.42 12.75 -6.16
C VAL A 504 5.30 13.50 -6.86
N ILE A 505 4.08 13.00 -6.72
CA ILE A 505 2.84 13.63 -7.20
C ILE A 505 2.01 14.02 -5.99
N ILE A 506 1.68 15.29 -5.88
CA ILE A 506 0.83 15.85 -4.82
C ILE A 506 -0.38 16.50 -5.45
N PHE A 507 -1.55 16.13 -4.97
CA PHE A 507 -2.85 16.63 -5.43
C PHE A 507 -3.71 17.09 -4.26
N SER A 508 -4.44 18.17 -4.45
CA SER A 508 -5.45 18.67 -3.53
C SER A 508 -6.72 19.09 -4.26
N GLU A 509 -7.86 18.63 -3.79
CA GLU A 509 -9.17 18.99 -4.36
C GLU A 509 -9.56 20.44 -4.11
N ASP A 510 -9.16 21.05 -2.97
CA ASP A 510 -9.46 22.43 -2.62
C ASP A 510 -8.23 23.08 -1.97
N ILE A 511 -7.53 23.93 -2.75
CA ILE A 511 -6.30 24.59 -2.28
C ILE A 511 -6.52 25.70 -1.25
N LYS A 512 -7.75 26.23 -1.12
CA LYS A 512 -8.04 27.36 -0.21
C LYS A 512 -8.04 26.97 1.26
N LYS A 513 -8.22 25.69 1.56
CA LYS A 513 -8.33 25.18 2.93
C LYS A 513 -7.04 24.63 3.53
N GLN A 514 -5.92 24.72 2.81
CA GLN A 514 -4.68 24.07 3.22
C GLN A 514 -3.79 24.98 4.08
N SER A 515 -3.14 24.39 5.07
CA SER A 515 -2.09 25.06 5.86
C SER A 515 -0.76 25.17 5.10
N LYS A 516 -0.51 24.27 4.14
CA LYS A 516 0.67 24.29 3.26
C LYS A 516 0.26 23.98 1.82
N THR A 517 0.93 24.62 0.87
CA THR A 517 0.72 24.35 -0.56
C THR A 517 1.33 23.02 -0.98
N CYS A 518 0.87 22.42 -2.12
CA CYS A 518 1.49 21.25 -2.70
C CYS A 518 3.00 21.42 -2.95
N ASN A 519 3.43 22.64 -3.29
CA ASN A 519 4.84 22.99 -3.47
C ASN A 519 5.66 22.80 -2.18
N GLN A 520 5.18 23.35 -1.06
CA GLN A 520 5.85 23.22 0.24
C GLN A 520 5.88 21.79 0.74
N LEU A 521 4.82 21.02 0.48
CA LEU A 521 4.78 19.60 0.84
C LEU A 521 5.82 18.77 0.06
N PHE A 522 6.02 19.10 -1.22
CA PHE A 522 7.08 18.46 -2.02
C PHE A 522 8.47 18.69 -1.41
N SER A 523 8.79 19.94 -1.06
CA SER A 523 10.08 20.28 -0.42
C SER A 523 10.31 19.47 0.86
N ILE A 524 9.28 19.36 1.71
CA ILE A 524 9.36 18.60 2.97
C ILE A 524 9.59 17.11 2.68
N ILE A 525 8.82 16.51 1.77
CA ILE A 525 8.94 15.08 1.43
C ILE A 525 10.33 14.79 0.85
N ALA A 526 10.83 15.64 -0.05
CA ALA A 526 12.15 15.46 -0.65
C ALA A 526 13.28 15.54 0.38
N ASP A 527 13.23 16.52 1.30
CA ASP A 527 14.22 16.64 2.36
C ASP A 527 14.16 15.48 3.36
N GLU A 528 12.95 15.06 3.80
CA GLU A 528 12.80 13.95 4.76
C GLU A 528 13.22 12.60 4.13
N ILE A 529 12.89 12.31 2.87
CA ILE A 529 13.35 11.08 2.19
C ILE A 529 14.87 11.10 1.98
N THR A 530 15.45 12.25 1.60
CA THR A 530 16.91 12.37 1.45
C THR A 530 17.62 12.10 2.78
N SER A 531 17.01 12.52 3.90
CA SER A 531 17.56 12.28 5.24
C SER A 531 17.55 10.81 5.68
N LEU A 532 16.69 9.96 5.10
CA LEU A 532 16.69 8.51 5.37
C LEU A 532 17.91 7.80 4.78
N ASN A 533 18.48 8.35 3.69
CA ASN A 533 19.58 7.75 2.94
C ASN A 533 20.97 8.24 3.39
N ASN A 534 21.02 9.20 4.32
CA ASN A 534 22.24 9.75 4.92
C ASN A 534 22.43 9.26 6.36
#